data_45d6786265c56af8fac312ef81d9e1ce
#
_entry.id   45d6786265c56af8fac312ef81d9e1ce
#
_cell.length_a   1.000
_cell.length_b   1.000
_cell.length_c   1.000
_cell.angle_alpha   90.00
_cell.angle_beta   90.00
_cell.angle_gamma   90.00
#
_symmetry.space_group_name_H-M   'P 1'
#
loop_
_entity.id
_entity.type
_entity.pdbx_description
1 polymer ?
#
loop_
_entity_poly.entity_id
_entity_poly.type
_entity_poly.pdbx_seq_one_letter_code
_entity_poly.pdbx_strand_id
1 'polypeptide(L)'
;MSEADIEATKAPLMDHLIELRSRLIKSLVAFLLMFLISFYFAKDIYNLLVLPFEHADGPHATLIYTAPQEFFFTQVKVAMFTAAFLACPVIFGQLYAFVAPGLYKHERTAFAPYLIATPLFFAMGALLVYFVVTPNLLRFFLSMQQTREPGQAAIELLPRVSEYLSLIMTLIFAFGVVFQLPVVLTLLGQVGIVDSAFLKRQRRYAIVLVFIVAAVLTPPDVFSQLSLAIPGLLLYEISILSVRFIERKRSRERAARDAAEN
;
A
#
# COMPACT_ATOMS: atom_id res chain seq x y z
N MET A 1 -22.66 23.79 -29.94
CA MET A 1 -22.45 22.32 -29.84
C MET A 1 -23.69 21.68 -30.41
N SER A 2 -23.57 20.98 -31.53
CA SER A 2 -24.72 20.29 -32.15
C SER A 2 -25.05 19.00 -31.37
N GLU A 3 -26.31 18.54 -31.50
CA GLU A 3 -26.72 17.25 -30.88
C GLU A 3 -25.81 16.08 -31.32
N ALA A 4 -25.31 16.13 -32.56
CA ALA A 4 -24.35 15.17 -33.11
C ALA A 4 -22.98 15.20 -32.37
N ASP A 5 -22.50 16.35 -31.90
CA ASP A 5 -21.26 16.46 -31.11
C ASP A 5 -21.44 15.89 -29.70
N ILE A 6 -22.66 16.03 -29.17
CA ILE A 6 -23.04 15.47 -27.87
C ILE A 6 -23.15 13.94 -27.93
N GLU A 7 -23.73 13.40 -29.02
CA GLU A 7 -23.81 11.94 -29.22
C GLU A 7 -22.45 11.30 -29.50
N ALA A 8 -21.59 11.94 -30.30
CA ALA A 8 -20.24 11.50 -30.58
C ALA A 8 -19.35 11.46 -29.30
N THR A 9 -19.63 12.34 -28.34
CA THR A 9 -18.92 12.35 -27.04
C THR A 9 -19.49 11.34 -26.03
N LYS A 10 -20.79 11.00 -26.14
CA LYS A 10 -21.45 10.02 -25.27
C LYS A 10 -21.01 8.58 -25.55
N ALA A 11 -20.82 8.19 -26.81
CA ALA A 11 -20.42 6.84 -27.18
C ALA A 11 -19.09 6.38 -26.53
N PRO A 12 -17.98 7.15 -26.61
CA PRO A 12 -16.73 6.77 -25.96
C PRO A 12 -16.80 6.77 -24.43
N LEU A 13 -17.66 7.60 -23.82
CA LEU A 13 -17.87 7.58 -22.38
C LEU A 13 -18.63 6.31 -21.92
N MET A 14 -19.65 5.89 -22.69
CA MET A 14 -20.40 4.67 -22.38
C MET A 14 -19.52 3.41 -22.50
N ASP A 15 -18.69 3.34 -23.53
CA ASP A 15 -17.75 2.22 -23.71
C ASP A 15 -16.75 2.16 -22.55
N HIS A 16 -16.24 3.29 -22.07
CA HIS A 16 -15.33 3.38 -20.94
C HIS A 16 -16.00 2.95 -19.62
N LEU A 17 -17.28 3.32 -19.42
CA LEU A 17 -18.07 2.88 -18.26
C LEU A 17 -18.36 1.36 -18.28
N ILE A 18 -18.64 0.80 -19.45
CA ILE A 18 -18.84 -0.64 -19.64
C ILE A 18 -17.53 -1.40 -19.33
N GLU A 19 -16.39 -0.86 -19.79
CA GLU A 19 -15.06 -1.42 -19.47
C GLU A 19 -14.79 -1.37 -17.97
N LEU A 20 -15.03 -0.23 -17.30
CA LEU A 20 -14.86 -0.06 -15.85
C LEU A 20 -15.69 -1.10 -15.09
N ARG A 21 -16.97 -1.27 -15.45
CA ARG A 21 -17.86 -2.28 -14.85
C ARG A 21 -17.27 -3.69 -14.97
N SER A 22 -16.83 -4.06 -16.17
CA SER A 22 -16.28 -5.39 -16.40
C SER A 22 -15.03 -5.66 -15.56
N ARG A 23 -14.14 -4.67 -15.46
CA ARG A 23 -12.91 -4.77 -14.67
C ARG A 23 -13.17 -4.79 -13.17
N LEU A 24 -14.15 -3.99 -12.70
CA LEU A 24 -14.58 -3.98 -11.30
C LEU A 24 -15.17 -5.34 -10.91
N ILE A 25 -15.99 -5.95 -11.76
CA ILE A 25 -16.57 -7.29 -11.52
C ILE A 25 -15.45 -8.33 -11.41
N LYS A 26 -14.45 -8.32 -12.29
CA LYS A 26 -13.31 -9.24 -12.23
C LYS A 26 -12.50 -9.07 -10.94
N SER A 27 -12.26 -7.83 -10.52
CA SER A 27 -11.59 -7.53 -9.25
C SER A 27 -12.38 -8.00 -8.04
N LEU A 28 -13.71 -7.80 -8.06
CA LEU A 28 -14.61 -8.24 -7.00
C LEU A 28 -14.67 -9.78 -6.91
N VAL A 29 -14.76 -10.47 -8.04
CA VAL A 29 -14.75 -11.94 -8.07
C VAL A 29 -13.43 -12.47 -7.53
N ALA A 30 -12.28 -11.90 -7.93
CA ALA A 30 -10.98 -12.28 -7.39
C ALA A 30 -10.92 -12.06 -5.88
N PHE A 31 -11.40 -10.91 -5.39
CA PHE A 31 -11.46 -10.63 -3.95
C PHE A 31 -12.34 -11.63 -3.20
N LEU A 32 -13.55 -11.95 -3.71
CA LEU A 32 -14.46 -12.90 -3.06
C LEU A 32 -13.86 -14.31 -3.01
N LEU A 33 -13.21 -14.77 -4.08
CA LEU A 33 -12.53 -16.05 -4.09
C LEU A 33 -11.40 -16.09 -3.05
N MET A 34 -10.56 -15.05 -3.01
CA MET A 34 -9.50 -14.94 -2.02
C MET A 34 -10.07 -14.80 -0.59
N PHE A 35 -11.23 -14.17 -0.43
CA PHE A 35 -11.90 -14.08 0.87
C PHE A 35 -12.33 -15.46 1.39
N LEU A 36 -12.94 -16.29 0.55
CA LEU A 36 -13.33 -17.65 0.95
C LEU A 36 -12.13 -18.49 1.38
N ILE A 37 -11.03 -18.39 0.62
CA ILE A 37 -9.78 -19.07 0.96
C ILE A 37 -9.21 -18.53 2.28
N SER A 38 -9.09 -17.22 2.40
CA SER A 38 -8.54 -16.57 3.60
C SER A 38 -9.41 -16.82 4.83
N PHE A 39 -10.72 -16.91 4.67
CA PHE A 39 -11.63 -17.20 5.79
C PHE A 39 -11.47 -18.64 6.29
N TYR A 40 -11.22 -19.59 5.40
CA TYR A 40 -10.89 -20.96 5.79
C TYR A 40 -9.61 -21.04 6.63
N PHE A 41 -8.60 -20.24 6.29
CA PHE A 41 -7.32 -20.16 7.01
C PHE A 41 -7.26 -19.00 8.03
N ALA A 42 -8.40 -18.41 8.39
CA ALA A 42 -8.41 -17.18 9.21
C ALA A 42 -7.72 -17.36 10.56
N LYS A 43 -7.81 -18.54 11.17
CA LYS A 43 -7.15 -18.86 12.44
C LYS A 43 -5.62 -18.92 12.31
N ASP A 44 -5.12 -19.51 11.23
CA ASP A 44 -3.67 -19.62 11.00
C ASP A 44 -3.08 -18.25 10.66
N ILE A 45 -3.79 -17.45 9.86
CA ILE A 45 -3.41 -16.08 9.55
C ILE A 45 -3.44 -15.20 10.80
N TYR A 46 -4.45 -15.37 11.66
CA TYR A 46 -4.51 -14.71 12.95
C TYR A 46 -3.27 -15.01 13.79
N ASN A 47 -2.91 -16.28 13.96
CA ASN A 47 -1.74 -16.69 14.71
C ASN A 47 -0.45 -16.10 14.11
N LEU A 48 -0.33 -16.09 12.78
CA LEU A 48 0.80 -15.45 12.09
C LEU A 48 0.91 -13.95 12.43
N LEU A 49 -0.21 -13.21 12.43
CA LEU A 49 -0.22 -11.80 12.76
C LEU A 49 0.04 -11.49 14.23
N VAL A 50 -0.25 -12.43 15.13
CA VAL A 50 0.00 -12.30 16.58
C VAL A 50 1.45 -12.67 16.94
N LEU A 51 2.13 -13.46 16.14
CA LEU A 51 3.49 -13.92 16.39
C LEU A 51 4.50 -12.81 16.77
N PRO A 52 4.50 -11.61 16.16
CA PRO A 52 5.37 -10.51 16.60
C PRO A 52 5.11 -10.05 18.03
N PHE A 53 3.85 -10.12 18.51
CA PHE A 53 3.50 -9.79 19.89
C PHE A 53 4.02 -10.86 20.87
N GLU A 54 3.83 -12.13 20.56
CA GLU A 54 4.35 -13.25 21.36
C GLU A 54 5.89 -13.19 21.50
N HIS A 55 6.59 -12.81 20.41
CA HIS A 55 8.04 -12.65 20.45
C HIS A 55 8.50 -11.41 21.24
N ALA A 56 7.67 -10.37 21.34
CA ALA A 56 8.03 -9.13 22.03
C ALA A 56 7.76 -9.23 23.54
N ASP A 57 6.63 -9.82 23.95
CA ASP A 57 6.16 -9.92 25.34
C ASP A 57 6.61 -11.25 26.01
N GLY A 58 7.03 -12.22 25.21
CA GLY A 58 7.51 -13.51 25.68
C GLY A 58 6.42 -14.43 26.25
N PRO A 59 6.73 -15.28 27.26
CA PRO A 59 5.79 -16.29 27.78
C PRO A 59 4.53 -15.74 28.44
N HIS A 60 4.48 -14.43 28.70
CA HIS A 60 3.36 -13.73 29.33
C HIS A 60 2.44 -13.05 28.33
N ALA A 61 2.72 -13.18 27.02
CA ALA A 61 1.93 -12.59 25.96
C ALA A 61 0.46 -13.05 26.01
N THR A 62 -0.43 -12.16 26.43
CA THR A 62 -1.86 -12.41 26.51
C THR A 62 -2.65 -11.33 25.81
N LEU A 63 -3.52 -11.77 24.89
CA LEU A 63 -4.50 -10.91 24.24
C LEU A 63 -5.87 -11.19 24.86
N ILE A 64 -6.62 -10.15 25.16
CA ILE A 64 -7.96 -10.27 25.74
C ILE A 64 -9.03 -9.92 24.71
N TYR A 65 -10.21 -10.50 24.84
CA TYR A 65 -11.43 -10.03 24.18
C TYR A 65 -12.50 -9.72 25.22
N THR A 66 -13.26 -8.67 25.01
CA THR A 66 -14.20 -8.15 25.99
C THR A 66 -15.66 -8.38 25.60
N ALA A 67 -15.91 -8.80 24.36
CA ALA A 67 -17.24 -9.14 23.87
C ALA A 67 -17.22 -10.53 23.23
N PRO A 68 -18.25 -11.39 23.43
CA PRO A 68 -18.27 -12.75 22.91
C PRO A 68 -18.09 -12.86 21.40
N GLN A 69 -18.65 -11.89 20.64
CA GLN A 69 -18.60 -11.83 19.18
C GLN A 69 -17.31 -11.20 18.64
N GLU A 70 -16.49 -10.56 19.48
CA GLU A 70 -15.31 -9.80 19.09
C GLU A 70 -14.30 -10.65 18.30
N PHE A 71 -14.01 -11.84 18.81
CA PHE A 71 -13.06 -12.76 18.18
C PHE A 71 -13.52 -13.23 16.80
N PHE A 72 -14.83 -13.53 16.65
CA PHE A 72 -15.39 -13.92 15.35
C PHE A 72 -15.28 -12.80 14.31
N PHE A 73 -15.73 -11.58 14.65
CA PHE A 73 -15.63 -10.44 13.73
C PHE A 73 -14.20 -10.08 13.42
N THR A 74 -13.29 -10.30 14.34
CA THR A 74 -11.86 -10.08 14.10
C THR A 74 -11.32 -11.09 13.07
N GLN A 75 -11.72 -12.36 13.15
CA GLN A 75 -11.35 -13.34 12.11
C GLN A 75 -11.90 -12.97 10.73
N VAL A 76 -13.15 -12.48 10.66
CA VAL A 76 -13.73 -11.97 9.41
C VAL A 76 -12.91 -10.80 8.86
N LYS A 77 -12.52 -9.82 9.71
CA LYS A 77 -11.68 -8.70 9.31
C LYS A 77 -10.31 -9.15 8.81
N VAL A 78 -9.67 -10.10 9.49
CA VAL A 78 -8.39 -10.69 9.08
C VAL A 78 -8.53 -11.36 7.72
N ALA A 79 -9.60 -12.14 7.52
CA ALA A 79 -9.87 -12.79 6.24
C ALA A 79 -10.11 -11.77 5.11
N MET A 80 -10.86 -10.71 5.35
CA MET A 80 -11.08 -9.62 4.38
C MET A 80 -9.77 -8.89 4.04
N PHE A 81 -8.98 -8.57 5.04
CA PHE A 81 -7.68 -7.93 4.86
C PHE A 81 -6.73 -8.79 4.02
N THR A 82 -6.60 -10.07 4.38
CA THR A 82 -5.75 -11.02 3.66
C THR A 82 -6.27 -11.25 2.23
N ALA A 83 -7.58 -11.32 2.05
CA ALA A 83 -8.18 -11.42 0.72
C ALA A 83 -7.83 -10.22 -0.17
N ALA A 84 -7.90 -8.99 0.37
CA ALA A 84 -7.50 -7.79 -0.36
C ALA A 84 -6.01 -7.83 -0.72
N PHE A 85 -5.16 -8.29 0.20
CA PHE A 85 -3.74 -8.46 -0.03
C PHE A 85 -3.43 -9.49 -1.14
N LEU A 86 -4.05 -10.67 -1.09
CA LEU A 86 -3.86 -11.72 -2.08
C LEU A 86 -4.47 -11.39 -3.45
N ALA A 87 -5.60 -10.65 -3.47
CA ALA A 87 -6.23 -10.16 -4.69
C ALA A 87 -5.51 -8.95 -5.31
N CYS A 88 -4.60 -8.30 -4.58
CA CYS A 88 -3.86 -7.10 -4.97
C CYS A 88 -3.26 -7.20 -6.40
N PRO A 89 -2.56 -8.29 -6.82
CA PRO A 89 -2.03 -8.40 -8.17
C PRO A 89 -3.11 -8.34 -9.25
N VAL A 90 -4.26 -8.97 -8.99
CA VAL A 90 -5.39 -8.97 -9.93
C VAL A 90 -6.04 -7.59 -9.96
N ILE A 91 -6.30 -6.99 -8.80
CA ILE A 91 -6.92 -5.66 -8.68
C ILE A 91 -6.06 -4.61 -9.39
N PHE A 92 -4.76 -4.57 -9.12
CA PHE A 92 -3.86 -3.64 -9.81
C PHE A 92 -3.74 -3.94 -11.29
N GLY A 93 -3.73 -5.24 -11.69
CA GLY A 93 -3.77 -5.63 -13.09
C GLY A 93 -5.01 -5.10 -13.83
N GLN A 94 -6.20 -5.16 -13.21
CA GLN A 94 -7.41 -4.58 -13.77
C GLN A 94 -7.36 -3.04 -13.81
N LEU A 95 -6.82 -2.41 -12.77
CA LEU A 95 -6.63 -0.97 -12.71
C LEU A 95 -5.68 -0.48 -13.82
N TYR A 96 -4.53 -1.11 -13.96
CA TYR A 96 -3.58 -0.77 -15.04
C TYR A 96 -4.19 -0.99 -16.43
N ALA A 97 -4.89 -2.10 -16.62
CA ALA A 97 -5.54 -2.38 -17.89
C ALA A 97 -6.68 -1.39 -18.21
N PHE A 98 -7.31 -0.78 -17.21
CA PHE A 98 -8.31 0.30 -17.37
C PHE A 98 -7.65 1.63 -17.76
N VAL A 99 -6.49 1.94 -17.20
CA VAL A 99 -5.76 3.18 -17.48
C VAL A 99 -4.98 3.09 -18.81
N ALA A 100 -4.51 1.88 -19.19
CA ALA A 100 -3.68 1.64 -20.36
C ALA A 100 -4.28 2.05 -21.73
N PRO A 101 -5.60 1.99 -22.01
CA PRO A 101 -6.16 2.46 -23.29
C PRO A 101 -6.00 3.96 -23.52
N GLY A 102 -5.93 4.77 -22.46
CA GLY A 102 -5.64 6.19 -22.52
C GLY A 102 -4.20 6.54 -22.91
N LEU A 103 -3.31 5.53 -22.97
CA LEU A 103 -1.91 5.69 -23.35
C LEU A 103 -1.65 5.17 -24.75
N TYR A 104 -0.68 5.82 -25.44
CA TYR A 104 -0.30 5.45 -26.81
C TYR A 104 0.01 3.96 -26.96
N LYS A 105 -0.45 3.34 -28.07
CA LYS A 105 -0.30 1.89 -28.38
C LYS A 105 1.14 1.38 -28.29
N HIS A 106 2.13 2.25 -28.43
CA HIS A 106 3.57 1.91 -28.42
C HIS A 106 4.13 1.74 -26.99
N GLU A 107 3.41 2.17 -25.95
CA GLU A 107 3.88 2.14 -24.56
C GLU A 107 3.34 0.93 -23.76
N ARG A 108 2.47 0.12 -24.35
CA ARG A 108 1.82 -1.02 -23.68
C ARG A 108 2.83 -2.03 -23.12
N THR A 109 3.93 -2.25 -23.82
CA THR A 109 5.02 -3.17 -23.39
C THR A 109 5.84 -2.56 -22.24
N ALA A 110 5.87 -1.24 -22.13
CA ALA A 110 6.57 -0.53 -21.05
C ALA A 110 5.84 -0.64 -19.69
N PHE A 111 4.57 -1.07 -19.67
CA PHE A 111 3.77 -1.24 -18.46
C PHE A 111 3.92 -2.60 -17.79
N ALA A 112 4.34 -3.63 -18.52
CA ALA A 112 4.50 -4.98 -17.97
C ALA A 112 5.38 -5.05 -16.71
N PRO A 113 6.51 -4.32 -16.60
CA PRO A 113 7.33 -4.29 -15.39
C PRO A 113 6.57 -3.75 -14.17
N TYR A 114 5.66 -2.78 -14.36
CA TYR A 114 4.91 -2.17 -13.25
C TYR A 114 3.85 -3.11 -12.68
N LEU A 115 3.28 -4.01 -13.51
CA LEU A 115 2.36 -5.06 -13.05
C LEU A 115 3.02 -6.01 -12.04
N ILE A 116 4.30 -6.29 -12.22
CA ILE A 116 5.08 -7.13 -11.30
C ILE A 116 5.61 -6.30 -10.13
N ALA A 117 6.08 -5.09 -10.40
CA ALA A 117 6.63 -4.20 -9.37
C ALA A 117 5.59 -3.85 -8.30
N THR A 118 4.35 -3.58 -8.68
CA THR A 118 3.27 -3.19 -7.75
C THR A 118 3.04 -4.21 -6.63
N PRO A 119 2.72 -5.48 -6.88
CA PRO A 119 2.54 -6.45 -5.80
C PRO A 119 3.85 -6.70 -5.03
N LEU A 120 5.01 -6.61 -5.69
CA LEU A 120 6.30 -6.77 -5.03
C LEU A 120 6.56 -5.63 -4.01
N PHE A 121 6.38 -4.37 -4.42
CA PHE A 121 6.54 -3.23 -3.52
C PHE A 121 5.50 -3.25 -2.39
N PHE A 122 4.26 -3.67 -2.68
CA PHE A 122 3.24 -3.82 -1.65
C PHE A 122 3.65 -4.89 -0.62
N ALA A 123 4.13 -6.04 -1.07
CA ALA A 123 4.64 -7.09 -0.20
C ALA A 123 5.87 -6.63 0.61
N MET A 124 6.80 -5.88 0.00
CA MET A 124 7.94 -5.30 0.72
C MET A 124 7.51 -4.36 1.84
N GLY A 125 6.50 -3.50 1.60
CA GLY A 125 5.91 -2.66 2.63
C GLY A 125 5.33 -3.47 3.79
N ALA A 126 4.57 -4.52 3.48
CA ALA A 126 4.01 -5.44 4.48
C ALA A 126 5.10 -6.17 5.29
N LEU A 127 6.14 -6.69 4.63
CA LEU A 127 7.26 -7.35 5.29
C LEU A 127 8.04 -6.39 6.21
N LEU A 128 8.25 -5.14 5.78
CA LEU A 128 8.89 -4.13 6.62
C LEU A 128 8.07 -3.87 7.89
N VAL A 129 6.75 -3.76 7.78
CA VAL A 129 5.88 -3.60 8.96
C VAL A 129 6.00 -4.82 9.86
N TYR A 130 5.84 -6.00 9.31
CA TYR A 130 5.78 -7.23 10.08
C TYR A 130 7.09 -7.52 10.84
N PHE A 131 8.24 -7.40 10.17
CA PHE A 131 9.54 -7.77 10.74
C PHE A 131 10.28 -6.63 11.45
N VAL A 132 9.99 -5.38 11.12
CA VAL A 132 10.75 -4.23 11.65
C VAL A 132 9.85 -3.31 12.48
N VAL A 133 8.77 -2.78 11.88
CA VAL A 133 7.98 -1.73 12.55
C VAL A 133 7.22 -2.30 13.73
N THR A 134 6.50 -3.42 13.55
CA THR A 134 5.68 -4.04 14.60
C THR A 134 6.49 -4.47 15.83
N PRO A 135 7.60 -5.22 15.71
CA PRO A 135 8.39 -5.59 16.88
C PRO A 135 8.95 -4.39 17.64
N ASN A 136 9.42 -3.36 16.93
CA ASN A 136 9.96 -2.16 17.58
C ASN A 136 8.85 -1.33 18.25
N LEU A 137 7.68 -1.21 17.62
CA LEU A 137 6.50 -0.55 18.17
C LEU A 137 6.04 -1.24 19.47
N LEU A 138 5.97 -2.56 19.44
CA LEU A 138 5.59 -3.35 20.60
C LEU A 138 6.59 -3.21 21.75
N ARG A 139 7.89 -3.27 21.47
CA ARG A 139 8.93 -3.02 22.48
C ARG A 139 8.80 -1.61 23.09
N PHE A 140 8.47 -0.62 22.27
CA PHE A 140 8.23 0.74 22.74
C PHE A 140 7.03 0.78 23.71
N PHE A 141 5.89 0.17 23.38
CA PHE A 141 4.73 0.16 24.29
C PHE A 141 4.98 -0.69 25.53
N LEU A 142 5.65 -1.84 25.40
CA LEU A 142 6.03 -2.67 26.55
C LEU A 142 7.00 -1.95 27.48
N SER A 143 7.86 -1.06 26.98
CA SER A 143 8.76 -0.27 27.83
C SER A 143 8.04 0.77 28.70
N MET A 144 6.76 1.05 28.41
CA MET A 144 5.91 1.94 29.23
C MET A 144 5.22 1.21 30.39
N GLN A 145 5.35 -0.11 30.50
CA GLN A 145 4.85 -0.88 31.64
C GLN A 145 5.56 -0.48 32.92
N GLN A 146 4.81 -0.47 34.03
CA GLN A 146 5.34 -0.17 35.35
C GLN A 146 5.10 -1.37 36.28
N THR A 147 6.17 -1.88 36.83
CA THR A 147 6.10 -2.90 37.89
C THR A 147 5.54 -2.27 39.17
N ARG A 148 4.82 -3.07 39.94
CA ARG A 148 4.23 -2.64 41.20
C ARG A 148 5.32 -2.36 42.23
N GLU A 149 5.54 -1.07 42.54
CA GLU A 149 6.38 -0.63 43.64
C GLU A 149 5.53 -0.04 44.77
N PRO A 150 6.03 0.03 46.02
CA PRO A 150 5.31 0.64 47.13
C PRO A 150 4.96 2.11 46.81
N GLY A 151 3.66 2.40 46.73
CA GLY A 151 3.14 3.75 46.39
C GLY A 151 2.94 4.02 44.92
N GLN A 152 3.18 3.05 44.03
CA GLN A 152 2.94 3.15 42.58
C GLN A 152 1.92 2.08 42.12
N ALA A 153 1.06 2.46 41.19
CA ALA A 153 0.16 1.52 40.53
C ALA A 153 0.92 0.69 39.48
N ALA A 154 0.63 -0.59 39.40
CA ALA A 154 1.11 -1.41 38.27
C ALA A 154 0.38 -1.00 37.00
N ILE A 155 1.11 -0.87 35.91
CA ILE A 155 0.57 -0.62 34.57
C ILE A 155 1.06 -1.75 33.65
N GLU A 156 0.14 -2.59 33.21
CA GLU A 156 0.40 -3.71 32.31
C GLU A 156 -0.30 -3.48 30.99
N LEU A 157 0.36 -3.84 29.90
CA LEU A 157 -0.20 -3.78 28.55
C LEU A 157 -1.00 -5.08 28.29
N LEU A 158 -2.32 -4.99 28.33
CA LEU A 158 -3.25 -6.07 27.99
C LEU A 158 -4.10 -5.67 26.78
N PRO A 159 -3.56 -5.80 25.56
CA PRO A 159 -4.26 -5.31 24.38
C PRO A 159 -5.44 -6.21 24.02
N ARG A 160 -6.51 -5.58 23.51
CA ARG A 160 -7.62 -6.34 22.93
C ARG A 160 -7.21 -6.93 21.58
N VAL A 161 -7.66 -8.14 21.32
CA VAL A 161 -7.42 -8.85 20.04
C VAL A 161 -7.79 -7.98 18.85
N SER A 162 -8.98 -7.37 18.88
CA SER A 162 -9.49 -6.54 17.78
C SER A 162 -8.68 -5.26 17.57
N GLU A 163 -8.21 -4.63 18.63
CA GLU A 163 -7.42 -3.39 18.59
C GLU A 163 -6.01 -3.66 18.07
N TYR A 164 -5.35 -4.69 18.61
CA TYR A 164 -4.03 -5.11 18.16
C TYR A 164 -4.01 -5.46 16.66
N LEU A 165 -4.92 -6.33 16.22
CA LEU A 165 -4.97 -6.73 14.82
C LEU A 165 -5.39 -5.58 13.91
N SER A 166 -6.30 -4.70 14.33
CA SER A 166 -6.65 -3.51 13.56
C SER A 166 -5.44 -2.59 13.38
N LEU A 167 -4.62 -2.41 14.41
CA LEU A 167 -3.38 -1.65 14.34
C LEU A 167 -2.42 -2.25 13.31
N ILE A 168 -2.11 -3.55 13.42
CA ILE A 168 -1.16 -4.22 12.53
C ILE A 168 -1.65 -4.21 11.08
N MET A 169 -2.93 -4.53 10.84
CA MET A 169 -3.52 -4.51 9.49
C MET A 169 -3.49 -3.10 8.89
N THR A 170 -3.79 -2.07 9.69
CA THR A 170 -3.73 -0.68 9.24
C THR A 170 -2.30 -0.28 8.87
N LEU A 171 -1.31 -0.64 9.69
CA LEU A 171 0.10 -0.38 9.39
C LEU A 171 0.55 -1.10 8.12
N ILE A 172 0.23 -2.39 7.95
CA ILE A 172 0.57 -3.15 6.74
C ILE A 172 -0.05 -2.49 5.50
N PHE A 173 -1.31 -2.08 5.58
CA PHE A 173 -2.00 -1.41 4.48
C PHE A 173 -1.37 -0.05 4.17
N ALA A 174 -1.11 0.77 5.20
CA ALA A 174 -0.50 2.08 5.06
C ALA A 174 0.87 2.01 4.38
N PHE A 175 1.74 1.12 4.85
CA PHE A 175 3.04 0.90 4.23
C PHE A 175 2.92 0.31 2.83
N GLY A 176 2.03 -0.65 2.62
CA GLY A 176 1.75 -1.20 1.29
C GLY A 176 1.39 -0.11 0.28
N VAL A 177 0.55 0.86 0.67
CA VAL A 177 0.18 2.01 -0.17
C VAL A 177 1.35 2.97 -0.36
N VAL A 178 2.08 3.33 0.70
CA VAL A 178 3.24 4.24 0.61
C VAL A 178 4.35 3.65 -0.26
N PHE A 179 4.54 2.34 -0.21
CA PHE A 179 5.50 1.64 -1.07
C PHE A 179 5.13 1.66 -2.56
N GLN A 180 3.89 2.06 -2.93
CA GLN A 180 3.53 2.30 -4.33
C GLN A 180 4.07 3.62 -4.88
N LEU A 181 4.58 4.54 -4.05
CA LEU A 181 5.12 5.83 -4.51
C LEU A 181 6.13 5.69 -5.65
N PRO A 182 7.16 4.82 -5.59
CA PRO A 182 8.10 4.67 -6.68
C PRO A 182 7.44 4.17 -7.98
N VAL A 183 6.48 3.26 -7.85
CA VAL A 183 5.77 2.70 -9.00
C VAL A 183 4.93 3.77 -9.68
N VAL A 184 4.11 4.50 -8.91
CA VAL A 184 3.21 5.54 -9.42
C VAL A 184 4.01 6.70 -10.03
N LEU A 185 5.02 7.23 -9.32
CA LEU A 185 5.81 8.37 -9.80
C LEU A 185 6.66 8.00 -11.02
N THR A 186 7.20 6.79 -11.06
CA THR A 186 7.98 6.31 -12.20
C THR A 186 7.06 6.12 -13.42
N LEU A 187 5.85 5.63 -13.22
CA LEU A 187 4.85 5.51 -14.27
C LEU A 187 4.46 6.89 -14.83
N LEU A 188 4.18 7.88 -13.96
CA LEU A 188 3.87 9.25 -14.37
C LEU A 188 5.05 9.89 -15.13
N GLY A 189 6.28 9.57 -14.74
CA GLY A 189 7.49 9.96 -15.46
C GLY A 189 7.62 9.27 -16.82
N GLN A 190 7.25 7.99 -16.90
CA GLN A 190 7.22 7.22 -18.14
C GLN A 190 6.24 7.82 -19.16
N VAL A 191 5.10 8.31 -18.71
CA VAL A 191 4.09 8.97 -19.56
C VAL A 191 4.48 10.42 -19.89
N GLY A 192 5.41 11.00 -19.13
CA GLY A 192 5.86 12.39 -19.32
C GLY A 192 4.98 13.44 -18.63
N ILE A 193 4.11 13.02 -17.71
CA ILE A 193 3.29 13.92 -16.89
C ILE A 193 4.16 14.63 -15.84
N VAL A 194 5.17 13.93 -15.32
CA VAL A 194 6.07 14.42 -14.26
C VAL A 194 7.52 14.24 -14.70
N ASP A 195 8.35 15.24 -14.47
CA ASP A 195 9.79 15.18 -14.69
C ASP A 195 10.59 15.19 -13.39
N SER A 196 11.84 14.74 -13.47
CA SER A 196 12.73 14.66 -12.29
C SER A 196 13.07 16.03 -11.70
N ALA A 197 13.05 17.10 -12.49
CA ALA A 197 13.29 18.47 -12.06
C ALA A 197 12.08 18.99 -11.27
N PHE A 198 10.87 18.69 -11.73
CA PHE A 198 9.62 19.01 -11.01
C PHE A 198 9.59 18.31 -9.66
N LEU A 199 9.83 17.00 -9.60
CA LEU A 199 9.84 16.26 -8.33
C LEU A 199 10.86 16.84 -7.34
N LYS A 200 12.07 17.18 -7.79
CA LYS A 200 13.07 17.83 -6.93
C LYS A 200 12.61 19.17 -6.37
N ARG A 201 11.93 19.98 -7.18
CA ARG A 201 11.38 21.27 -6.74
C ARG A 201 10.26 21.11 -5.72
N GLN A 202 9.49 20.02 -5.83
CA GLN A 202 8.34 19.74 -4.97
C GLN A 202 8.68 18.97 -3.67
N ARG A 203 9.96 18.70 -3.39
CA ARG A 203 10.39 17.97 -2.18
C ARG A 203 9.77 18.48 -0.88
N ARG A 204 9.73 19.81 -0.71
CA ARG A 204 9.15 20.43 0.50
C ARG A 204 7.67 20.06 0.71
N TYR A 205 6.92 19.96 -0.37
CA TYR A 205 5.50 19.57 -0.31
C TYR A 205 5.35 18.06 -0.13
N ALA A 206 6.22 17.27 -0.75
CA ALA A 206 6.26 15.83 -0.55
C ALA A 206 6.55 15.46 0.90
N ILE A 207 7.46 16.14 1.57
CA ILE A 207 7.73 15.95 3.01
C ILE A 207 6.45 16.19 3.81
N VAL A 208 5.81 17.35 3.64
CA VAL A 208 4.57 17.69 4.34
C VAL A 208 3.47 16.67 4.06
N LEU A 209 3.29 16.28 2.79
CA LEU A 209 2.28 15.31 2.38
C LEU A 209 2.52 13.93 3.03
N VAL A 210 3.78 13.46 3.04
CA VAL A 210 4.14 12.17 3.66
C VAL A 210 3.82 12.19 5.15
N PHE A 211 4.13 13.29 5.86
CA PHE A 211 3.77 13.42 7.27
C PHE A 211 2.26 13.50 7.52
N ILE A 212 1.51 14.18 6.65
CA ILE A 212 0.04 14.20 6.73
C ILE A 212 -0.51 12.78 6.52
N VAL A 213 -0.05 12.08 5.49
CA VAL A 213 -0.47 10.68 5.21
C VAL A 213 -0.11 9.77 6.38
N ALA A 214 1.10 9.91 6.94
CA ALA A 214 1.51 9.17 8.12
C ALA A 214 0.58 9.45 9.32
N ALA A 215 0.27 10.71 9.61
CA ALA A 215 -0.61 11.09 10.71
C ALA A 215 -2.05 10.59 10.57
N VAL A 216 -2.54 10.43 9.34
CA VAL A 216 -3.89 9.91 9.06
C VAL A 216 -3.94 8.38 9.15
N LEU A 217 -2.88 7.71 8.69
CA LEU A 217 -2.85 6.25 8.56
C LEU A 217 -2.28 5.52 9.78
N THR A 218 -1.51 6.22 10.63
CA THR A 218 -0.95 5.62 11.86
C THR A 218 -1.64 6.16 13.10
N PRO A 219 -1.60 5.42 14.23
CA PRO A 219 -2.00 5.97 15.52
C PRO A 219 -1.28 7.29 15.83
N PRO A 220 -1.87 8.15 16.68
CA PRO A 220 -1.29 9.45 17.02
C PRO A 220 -0.09 9.32 17.97
N ASP A 221 0.90 8.52 17.61
CA ASP A 221 2.17 8.38 18.30
C ASP A 221 3.36 8.70 17.38
N VAL A 222 4.39 9.28 17.96
CA VAL A 222 5.58 9.75 17.22
C VAL A 222 6.33 8.59 16.57
N PHE A 223 6.37 7.41 17.22
CA PHE A 223 7.12 6.27 16.74
C PHE A 223 6.50 5.69 15.47
N SER A 224 5.18 5.41 15.47
CA SER A 224 4.46 4.90 14.29
C SER A 224 4.53 5.90 13.15
N GLN A 225 4.34 7.20 13.43
CA GLN A 225 4.36 8.24 12.42
C GLN A 225 5.74 8.36 11.75
N LEU A 226 6.83 8.39 12.52
CA LEU A 226 8.19 8.46 11.98
C LEU A 226 8.57 7.16 11.24
N SER A 227 8.14 6.01 11.75
CA SER A 227 8.37 4.71 11.12
C SER A 227 7.79 4.63 9.72
N LEU A 228 6.67 5.31 9.44
CA LEU A 228 6.07 5.41 8.10
C LEU A 228 6.70 6.55 7.29
N ALA A 229 6.93 7.71 7.90
CA ALA A 229 7.39 8.89 7.19
C ALA A 229 8.82 8.73 6.65
N ILE A 230 9.75 8.16 7.43
CA ILE A 230 11.15 8.00 7.01
C ILE A 230 11.28 7.10 5.76
N PRO A 231 10.74 5.86 5.73
CA PRO A 231 10.73 5.06 4.51
C PRO A 231 9.99 5.72 3.36
N GLY A 232 8.87 6.41 3.63
CA GLY A 232 8.12 7.14 2.62
C GLY A 232 8.95 8.22 1.91
N LEU A 233 9.73 8.99 2.66
CA LEU A 233 10.66 9.99 2.12
C LEU A 233 11.81 9.36 1.32
N LEU A 234 12.37 8.24 1.81
CA LEU A 234 13.38 7.49 1.08
C LEU A 234 12.83 6.96 -0.27
N LEU A 235 11.61 6.42 -0.26
CA LEU A 235 10.94 5.96 -1.46
C LEU A 235 10.65 7.11 -2.45
N TYR A 236 10.35 8.30 -1.95
CA TYR A 236 10.21 9.48 -2.80
C TYR A 236 11.53 9.85 -3.50
N GLU A 237 12.67 9.82 -2.78
CA GLU A 237 13.98 10.07 -3.38
C GLU A 237 14.36 8.97 -4.41
N ILE A 238 14.06 7.71 -4.12
CA ILE A 238 14.21 6.60 -5.07
C ILE A 238 13.37 6.84 -6.32
N SER A 239 12.15 7.38 -6.16
CA SER A 239 11.26 7.71 -7.28
C SER A 239 11.88 8.78 -8.19
N ILE A 240 12.50 9.82 -7.61
CA ILE A 240 13.19 10.87 -8.38
C ILE A 240 14.34 10.26 -9.21
N LEU A 241 15.12 9.34 -8.61
CA LEU A 241 16.19 8.65 -9.30
C LEU A 241 15.68 7.78 -10.45
N SER A 242 14.59 7.06 -10.23
CA SER A 242 13.93 6.20 -11.23
C SER A 242 13.42 7.02 -12.42
N VAL A 243 12.73 8.14 -12.16
CA VAL A 243 12.24 9.05 -13.21
C VAL A 243 13.42 9.63 -14.01
N ARG A 244 14.48 10.08 -13.34
CA ARG A 244 15.68 10.59 -14.01
C ARG A 244 16.36 9.54 -14.90
N PHE A 245 16.35 8.28 -14.48
CA PHE A 245 16.89 7.19 -15.30
C PHE A 245 16.09 6.99 -16.58
N ILE A 246 14.76 7.02 -16.50
CA ILE A 246 13.87 6.91 -17.66
C ILE A 246 14.08 8.10 -18.61
N GLU A 247 14.16 9.34 -18.11
CA GLU A 247 14.41 10.52 -18.92
C GLU A 247 15.71 10.38 -19.71
N ARG A 248 16.79 9.95 -19.06
CA ARG A 248 18.08 9.73 -19.72
C ARG A 248 18.02 8.65 -20.78
N LYS A 249 17.30 7.56 -20.54
CA LYS A 249 17.09 6.49 -21.53
C LYS A 249 16.37 7.02 -22.77
N ARG A 250 15.27 7.75 -22.56
CA ARG A 250 14.52 8.38 -23.65
C ARG A 250 15.35 9.38 -24.47
N SER A 251 16.15 10.21 -23.82
CA SER A 251 17.00 11.18 -24.51
C SER A 251 18.05 10.48 -25.40
N ARG A 252 18.64 9.38 -24.90
CA ARG A 252 19.58 8.55 -25.68
C ARG A 252 18.94 7.88 -26.88
N GLU A 253 17.72 7.34 -26.69
CA GLU A 253 16.99 6.66 -27.78
C GLU A 253 16.56 7.67 -28.88
N ARG A 254 16.18 8.91 -28.53
CA ARG A 254 15.91 9.98 -29.48
C ARG A 254 17.17 10.39 -30.23
N ALA A 255 18.26 10.65 -29.53
CA ALA A 255 19.52 11.02 -30.18
C ALA A 255 20.04 9.92 -31.13
N ALA A 256 19.86 8.64 -30.77
CA ALA A 256 20.23 7.52 -31.64
C ALA A 256 19.34 7.42 -32.89
N ARG A 257 18.05 7.74 -32.80
CA ARG A 257 17.13 7.81 -33.96
C ARG A 257 17.49 8.97 -34.90
N ASP A 258 17.70 10.14 -34.33
CA ASP A 258 18.08 11.35 -35.12
C ASP A 258 19.43 11.14 -35.84
N ALA A 259 20.36 10.40 -35.24
CA ALA A 259 21.65 10.05 -35.85
C ALA A 259 21.54 8.95 -36.94
N ALA A 260 20.47 8.14 -36.92
CA ALA A 260 20.23 7.10 -37.93
C ALA A 260 19.42 7.62 -39.14
N GLU A 261 18.73 8.75 -38.99
CA GLU A 261 17.96 9.41 -40.06
C GLU A 261 18.78 10.44 -40.86
N ASN A 262 19.96 10.87 -40.35
CA ASN A 262 20.93 11.74 -41.03
C ASN A 262 22.08 10.94 -41.65
#